data_580ff3f6555392b18dd451a757137b94
#
_entry.id   580ff3f6555392b18dd451a757137b94
#
_cell.length_a   1.000
_cell.length_b   1.000
_cell.length_c   1.000
_cell.angle_alpha   90.00
_cell.angle_beta   90.00
_cell.angle_gamma   90.00
#
_symmetry.space_group_name_H-M   'P 1'
#
loop_
_entity.id
_entity.type
_entity.pdbx_description
1 polymer ?
#
loop_
_entity_poly.entity_id
_entity_poly.type
_entity_poly.pdbx_seq_one_letter_code
_entity_poly.pdbx_strand_id
1 'polypeptide(L)' 'MTEEDLKAILAKYQQKTFELFNTNIVLETQVEQANKTISILSAELEKLRKPKRGTKTEEDFS' A
#
# COMPACT_ATOMS: atom_id res chain seq x y z
N MET A 1 -7.04 30.36 -30.22
CA MET A 1 -5.95 29.46 -29.90
C MET A 1 -5.31 28.93 -31.18
N THR A 2 -4.02 29.04 -31.23
CA THR A 2 -3.32 28.58 -32.45
C THR A 2 -3.06 27.08 -32.36
N GLU A 3 -2.62 26.53 -33.49
CA GLU A 3 -2.24 25.13 -33.52
C GLU A 3 -1.08 24.85 -32.59
N GLU A 4 -0.14 25.78 -32.52
CA GLU A 4 0.99 25.61 -31.61
C GLU A 4 0.55 25.61 -30.15
N ASP A 5 -0.43 26.46 -29.85
CA ASP A 5 -0.98 26.47 -28.49
C ASP A 5 -1.59 25.12 -28.12
N LEU A 6 -2.32 24.55 -29.07
CA LEU A 6 -2.96 23.27 -28.84
C LEU A 6 -1.93 22.16 -28.65
N LYS A 7 -0.85 22.20 -29.43
CA LYS A 7 0.20 21.23 -29.29
C LYS A 7 0.89 21.35 -27.93
N ALA A 8 1.10 22.58 -27.47
CA ALA A 8 1.73 22.81 -26.18
C ALA A 8 0.85 22.27 -25.07
N ILE A 9 -0.45 22.50 -25.16
CA ILE A 9 -1.39 22.01 -24.17
C ILE A 9 -1.41 20.50 -24.16
N LEU A 10 -1.42 19.88 -25.33
CA LEU A 10 -1.43 18.44 -25.43
C LEU A 10 -0.17 17.84 -24.81
N ALA A 11 0.97 18.45 -25.08
CA ALA A 11 2.22 17.98 -24.48
C ALA A 11 2.17 18.06 -22.97
N LYS A 12 1.56 19.11 -22.43
CA LYS A 12 1.41 19.24 -20.98
C LYS A 12 0.52 18.15 -20.43
N TYR A 13 -0.59 17.87 -21.09
CA TYR A 13 -1.47 16.80 -20.65
C TYR A 13 -0.74 15.47 -20.63
N GLN A 14 0.02 15.18 -21.65
CA GLN A 14 0.74 13.93 -21.73
C GLN A 14 1.77 13.83 -20.62
N GLN A 15 2.49 14.90 -20.37
CA GLN A 15 3.49 14.90 -19.32
C GLN A 15 2.85 14.70 -17.95
N LYS A 16 1.78 15.43 -17.66
CA LYS A 16 1.11 15.33 -16.39
C LYS A 16 0.48 13.95 -16.19
N THR A 17 -0.10 13.42 -17.23
CA THR A 17 -0.69 12.09 -17.17
C THR A 17 0.37 11.05 -16.83
N PHE A 18 1.52 11.17 -17.48
CA PHE A 18 2.62 10.23 -17.25
C PHE A 18 3.11 10.31 -15.80
N GLU A 19 3.27 11.53 -15.30
CA GLU A 19 3.73 11.73 -13.94
C GLU A 19 2.74 11.16 -12.93
N LEU A 20 1.45 11.42 -13.14
CA LEU A 20 0.42 10.91 -12.27
C LEU A 20 0.36 9.39 -12.30
N PHE A 21 0.51 8.83 -13.48
CA PHE A 21 0.49 7.39 -13.63
C PHE A 21 1.64 6.75 -12.86
N ASN A 22 2.82 7.32 -13.00
CA ASN A 22 3.99 6.82 -12.27
C ASN A 22 3.81 6.95 -10.77
N THR A 23 3.29 8.08 -10.33
CA THR A 23 3.05 8.30 -8.90
C THR A 23 2.04 7.29 -8.37
N ASN A 24 0.98 7.01 -9.14
CA ASN A 24 0.00 6.03 -8.73
C ASN A 24 0.59 4.65 -8.57
N ILE A 25 1.46 4.25 -9.50
CA ILE A 25 2.09 2.95 -9.41
C ILE A 25 2.94 2.84 -8.15
N VAL A 26 3.71 3.89 -7.86
CA VAL A 26 4.54 3.90 -6.67
C VAL A 26 3.68 3.80 -5.40
N LEU A 27 2.62 4.59 -5.35
CA LEU A 27 1.74 4.60 -4.18
C LEU A 27 1.04 3.26 -4.00
N GLU A 28 0.58 2.66 -5.08
CA GLU A 28 -0.07 1.36 -5.01
C GLU A 28 0.89 0.31 -4.49
N THR A 29 2.13 0.37 -4.95
CA THR A 29 3.14 -0.58 -4.49
C THR A 29 3.42 -0.40 -3.01
N GLN A 30 3.49 0.84 -2.55
CA GLN A 30 3.73 1.11 -1.15
C GLN A 30 2.58 0.61 -0.28
N VAL A 31 1.35 0.76 -0.76
CA VAL A 31 0.19 0.26 -0.04
C VAL A 31 0.24 -1.27 0.04
N GLU A 32 0.59 -1.92 -1.05
CA GLU A 32 0.71 -3.37 -1.05
C GLU A 32 1.76 -3.85 -0.05
N GLN A 33 2.90 -3.16 -0.02
CA GLN A 33 3.96 -3.51 0.90
C GLN A 33 3.54 -3.30 2.34
N ALA A 34 2.83 -2.21 2.60
CA ALA A 34 2.33 -1.95 3.95
C ALA A 34 1.35 -3.04 4.38
N ASN A 35 0.48 -3.46 3.47
CA ASN A 35 -0.49 -4.51 3.78
C ASN A 35 0.21 -5.84 4.05
N LYS A 36 1.27 -6.14 3.31
CA LYS A 36 2.04 -7.33 3.58
C LYS A 36 2.67 -7.29 4.97
N THR A 37 3.22 -6.14 5.31
CA THR A 37 3.83 -5.97 6.63
C THR A 37 2.80 -6.16 7.72
N ILE A 38 1.61 -5.60 7.52
CA ILE A 38 0.54 -5.75 8.50
C ILE A 38 0.16 -7.22 8.66
N SER A 39 0.08 -7.96 7.56
CA SER A 39 -0.24 -9.37 7.62
C SER A 39 0.80 -10.15 8.40
N ILE A 40 2.07 -9.85 8.13
CA ILE A 40 3.16 -10.54 8.80
C ILE A 40 3.14 -10.24 10.31
N LEU A 41 2.97 -8.98 10.65
CA LEU A 41 2.95 -8.60 12.05
C LEU A 41 1.74 -9.20 12.78
N SER A 42 0.60 -9.25 12.10
CA SER A 42 -0.59 -9.85 12.69
C SER A 42 -0.37 -11.33 12.97
N ALA A 43 0.26 -12.03 12.04
CA ALA A 43 0.53 -13.45 12.22
C ALA A 43 1.50 -13.68 13.35
N GLU A 44 2.53 -12.83 13.45
CA GLU A 44 3.49 -12.97 14.53
C GLU A 44 2.86 -12.67 15.88
N LEU A 45 1.98 -11.68 15.91
CA LEU A 45 1.28 -11.36 17.13
C LEU A 45 0.41 -12.52 17.59
N GLU A 46 -0.24 -13.18 16.66
CA GLU A 46 -1.04 -14.34 16.98
C GLU A 46 -0.18 -15.46 17.55
N LYS A 47 0.99 -15.66 16.98
CA LYS A 47 1.90 -16.66 17.49
C LYS A 47 2.31 -16.39 18.93
N LEU A 48 2.58 -15.14 19.22
CA LEU A 48 2.99 -14.77 20.56
C LEU A 48 1.88 -14.93 21.57
N ARG A 49 0.64 -14.78 21.13
CA ARG A 49 -0.49 -14.89 22.04
C ARG A 49 -0.91 -16.32 22.29
N LYS A 50 -0.77 -17.17 21.30
CA LYS A 50 -1.24 -18.53 21.41
C LYS A 50 -0.53 -19.35 22.49
N PRO A 51 0.79 -19.30 22.58
CA PRO A 51 1.47 -20.11 23.59
C PRO A 51 1.03 -19.82 25.02
N LYS A 52 0.55 -18.65 25.28
CA LYS A 52 0.13 -18.27 26.62
C LYS A 52 -1.13 -18.98 27.05
N ARG A 53 -1.89 -19.48 26.11
CA ARG A 53 -3.10 -20.20 26.44
C ARG A 53 -2.79 -21.61 26.90
N GLY A 54 -1.77 -22.07 26.52
CA GLY A 54 -1.41 -23.39 26.91
C GLY A 54 -1.22 -23.50 28.33
N THR A 55 -1.60 -23.05 28.42
CA THR A 55 -1.54 -23.19 28.99
C THR A 55 -2.17 -23.03 29.56
N LYS A 56 -2.77 -22.57 29.62
CA LYS A 56 -3.67 -22.24 29.45
C LYS A 56 -4.15 -21.95 29.75
N THR A 57 -4.30 -21.22 30.02
CA THR A 57 -5.07 -20.83 29.72
C THR A 57 -5.37 -20.51 29.85
N GLU A 58 -5.23 -19.92 30.02
CA GLU A 58 -5.84 -19.53 29.55
C GLU A 58 -6.10 -19.36 29.56
N GLU A 59 -5.91 -19.17 29.98
CA GLU A 59 -6.46 -18.97 29.55
C GLU A 59 -6.61 -18.82 29.54
N ASP A 60 -6.37 -18.74 30.05
CA ASP A 60 -6.77 -18.51 29.66
C ASP A 60 -6.84 -18.28 29.68
N PHE A 61 -6.70 -17.82 29.67
CA PHE A 61 -7.13 -17.42 29.17
C PHE A 61 -7.31 -17.72 29.14
N SER A 62 -7.02 -17.72 29.54
CA SER A 62 -7.34 -17.89 29.07
C SER A 62 -7.37 -18.20 29.06
#